data_abafb3631a092d50491535da88fd5aea
#
_entry.id   abafb3631a092d50491535da88fd5aea
#
_cell.length_a   1.000
_cell.length_b   1.000
_cell.length_c   1.000
_cell.angle_alpha   90.00
_cell.angle_beta   90.00
_cell.angle_gamma   90.00
#
_symmetry.space_group_name_H-M   'P 1'
#
loop_
_entity.id
_entity.type
_entity.pdbx_description
1 polymer ?
#
loop_
_entity_poly.entity_id
_entity_poly.type
_entity_poly.pdbx_seq_one_letter_code
_entity_poly.pdbx_strand_id
1 'polypeptide(L)'
;MKLAIVIINWNGIKLLKKFLMPLVTHNNNEYKIYVIDNNSSDNSTDYIKSNFPNIKIIENPKTYGYAKGYNEGLKKVNADILCLLNNDVEVSENWITPIMDEFKTNSTTAAIQPKILNYKNKDYFDYAGAAGGYMDWLGYPYCDGRIHNILEKDNAQYDLNKEIFWASGACLFIRKKVFIDLNGFDEPFFNHMEEIDLCWRILKSGFKIKYLYKSKVFHVGGATLKYNNPKKTFYNFRNNLFTITKNSEKNLFIKLFFKMIADGLIGIYFLLTFKFLHLLAIIKAHFAFYEQIPKLIKKRDNKILNLKKFKSTFLVLKYLKLKYVKFISK
;
A
#
# COMPACT_ATOMS: atom_id res chain seq x y z
N MET A 1 -14.77 6.70 -19.31
CA MET A 1 -13.92 7.13 -18.18
C MET A 1 -12.47 7.11 -18.63
N LYS A 2 -11.71 8.16 -18.31
CA LYS A 2 -10.28 8.27 -18.64
C LYS A 2 -9.45 7.68 -17.51
N LEU A 3 -8.56 6.75 -17.83
CA LEU A 3 -7.56 6.20 -16.90
C LEU A 3 -6.20 6.88 -17.13
N ALA A 4 -5.49 7.17 -16.05
CA ALA A 4 -4.08 7.51 -16.08
C ALA A 4 -3.28 6.52 -15.23
N ILE A 5 -2.20 5.97 -15.77
CA ILE A 5 -1.22 5.19 -15.03
C ILE A 5 -0.17 6.17 -14.52
N VAL A 6 0.04 6.22 -13.21
CA VAL A 6 0.91 7.21 -12.57
C VAL A 6 1.94 6.47 -11.72
N ILE A 7 3.20 6.63 -12.07
CA ILE A 7 4.34 6.03 -11.38
C ILE A 7 5.05 7.13 -10.61
N ILE A 8 5.33 6.93 -9.32
CA ILE A 8 6.25 7.79 -8.59
C ILE A 8 7.67 7.21 -8.65
N ASN A 9 8.63 8.05 -9.00
CA ASN A 9 10.04 7.66 -9.13
C ASN A 9 10.93 8.51 -8.24
N TRP A 10 11.91 7.87 -7.60
CA TRP A 10 13.01 8.52 -6.91
C TRP A 10 14.27 7.67 -7.02
N ASN A 11 15.25 8.16 -7.79
CA ASN A 11 16.53 7.47 -8.06
C ASN A 11 16.32 6.02 -8.51
N GLY A 12 15.35 5.81 -9.42
CA GLY A 12 14.87 4.49 -9.83
C GLY A 12 15.24 4.08 -11.25
N ILE A 13 16.25 4.67 -11.86
CA ILE A 13 16.63 4.40 -13.28
C ILE A 13 16.74 2.90 -13.61
N LYS A 14 17.29 2.10 -12.70
CA LYS A 14 17.44 0.66 -12.91
C LYS A 14 16.09 -0.07 -13.00
N LEU A 15 15.13 0.37 -12.20
CA LEU A 15 13.76 -0.17 -12.19
C LEU A 15 12.98 0.31 -13.42
N LEU A 16 13.08 1.58 -13.76
CA LEU A 16 12.45 2.13 -14.96
C LEU A 16 12.97 1.43 -16.24
N LYS A 17 14.27 1.21 -16.36
CA LYS A 17 14.83 0.43 -17.49
C LYS A 17 14.27 -0.97 -17.59
N LYS A 18 13.90 -1.58 -16.47
CA LYS A 18 13.40 -2.96 -16.43
C LYS A 18 11.90 -3.05 -16.66
N PHE A 19 11.12 -2.15 -16.09
CA PHE A 19 9.65 -2.31 -15.99
C PHE A 19 8.85 -1.34 -16.87
N LEU A 20 9.47 -0.28 -17.40
CA LEU A 20 8.73 0.71 -18.17
C LEU A 20 8.38 0.22 -19.59
N MET A 21 9.29 -0.53 -20.25
CA MET A 21 9.02 -1.09 -21.58
C MET A 21 7.85 -2.10 -21.55
N PRO A 22 7.84 -3.12 -20.67
CA PRO A 22 6.68 -4.01 -20.52
C PRO A 22 5.37 -3.28 -20.26
N LEU A 23 5.38 -2.24 -19.41
CA LEU A 23 4.20 -1.43 -19.14
C LEU A 23 3.69 -0.71 -20.40
N VAL A 24 4.56 -0.10 -21.19
CA VAL A 24 4.20 0.57 -22.45
C VAL A 24 3.65 -0.43 -23.47
N THR A 25 4.30 -1.58 -23.59
CA THR A 25 3.87 -2.67 -24.53
C THR A 25 2.46 -3.17 -24.16
N HIS A 26 2.20 -3.49 -22.90
CA HIS A 26 0.88 -3.97 -22.48
C HIS A 26 -0.19 -2.88 -22.38
N ASN A 27 0.21 -1.62 -22.48
CA ASN A 27 -0.72 -0.49 -22.53
C ASN A 27 -1.23 -0.19 -23.96
N ASN A 28 -0.51 -0.59 -25.00
CA ASN A 28 -0.84 -0.32 -26.41
C ASN A 28 -1.22 1.15 -26.69
N ASN A 29 -0.64 2.11 -25.96
CA ASN A 29 -0.98 3.54 -26.02
C ASN A 29 -2.45 3.88 -25.69
N GLU A 30 -3.19 2.96 -25.09
CA GLU A 30 -4.62 3.15 -24.76
C GLU A 30 -4.80 4.16 -23.63
N TYR A 31 -3.91 4.13 -22.62
CA TYR A 31 -4.00 5.01 -21.45
C TYR A 31 -2.74 5.86 -21.31
N LYS A 32 -2.93 7.08 -20.80
CA LYS A 32 -1.80 8.00 -20.55
C LYS A 32 -0.95 7.54 -19.39
N ILE A 33 0.35 7.44 -19.60
CA ILE A 33 1.33 7.14 -18.58
C ILE A 33 1.98 8.43 -18.10
N TYR A 34 2.06 8.61 -16.79
CA TYR A 34 2.74 9.70 -16.12
C TYR A 34 3.82 9.14 -15.21
N VAL A 35 4.98 9.79 -15.18
CA VAL A 35 5.98 9.54 -14.15
C VAL A 35 6.13 10.81 -13.33
N ILE A 36 5.83 10.72 -12.04
CA ILE A 36 6.12 11.78 -11.06
C ILE A 36 7.54 11.55 -10.59
N ASP A 37 8.45 12.37 -11.05
CA ASP A 37 9.82 12.37 -10.55
C ASP A 37 9.90 13.14 -9.23
N ASN A 38 10.31 12.45 -8.18
CA ASN A 38 10.34 13.00 -6.83
C ASN A 38 11.71 13.60 -6.48
N ASN A 39 12.24 14.42 -7.41
CA ASN A 39 13.56 15.05 -7.35
C ASN A 39 14.70 14.02 -7.36
N SER A 40 14.74 13.20 -8.40
CA SER A 40 15.83 12.24 -8.62
C SER A 40 17.12 12.92 -8.98
N SER A 41 18.24 12.38 -8.52
CA SER A 41 19.61 12.81 -8.86
C SER A 41 20.31 11.86 -9.83
N ASP A 42 19.63 10.73 -10.19
CA ASP A 42 20.09 9.85 -11.25
C ASP A 42 19.56 10.30 -12.62
N ASN A 43 19.93 9.65 -13.69
CA ASN A 43 19.50 10.01 -15.03
C ASN A 43 18.10 9.45 -15.39
N SER A 44 17.19 9.30 -14.41
CA SER A 44 15.85 8.74 -14.60
C SER A 44 15.02 9.56 -15.60
N THR A 45 14.99 10.87 -15.46
CA THR A 45 14.17 11.76 -16.31
C THR A 45 14.71 11.81 -17.74
N ASP A 46 16.02 11.88 -17.93
CA ASP A 46 16.65 11.89 -19.26
C ASP A 46 16.43 10.57 -19.99
N TYR A 47 16.53 9.44 -19.25
CA TYR A 47 16.22 8.13 -19.80
C TYR A 47 14.78 8.04 -20.31
N ILE A 48 13.80 8.56 -19.54
CA ILE A 48 12.39 8.55 -19.96
C ILE A 48 12.20 9.44 -21.19
N LYS A 49 12.73 10.68 -21.17
CA LYS A 49 12.61 11.64 -22.28
C LYS A 49 13.16 11.06 -23.59
N SER A 50 14.29 10.37 -23.52
CA SER A 50 14.96 9.80 -24.71
C SER A 50 14.30 8.53 -25.27
N ASN A 51 13.76 7.67 -24.39
CA ASN A 51 13.27 6.34 -24.80
C ASN A 51 11.74 6.22 -24.85
N PHE A 52 11.01 7.12 -24.17
CA PHE A 52 9.56 7.07 -24.02
C PHE A 52 8.91 8.46 -24.16
N PRO A 53 9.01 9.13 -25.33
CA PRO A 53 8.57 10.52 -25.51
C PRO A 53 7.07 10.74 -25.25
N ASN A 54 6.26 9.68 -25.31
CA ASN A 54 4.81 9.73 -25.03
C ASN A 54 4.48 9.72 -23.52
N ILE A 55 5.45 9.42 -22.65
CA ILE A 55 5.27 9.44 -21.20
C ILE A 55 5.42 10.88 -20.70
N LYS A 56 4.43 11.31 -19.91
CA LYS A 56 4.46 12.64 -19.30
C LYS A 56 5.23 12.62 -18.00
N ILE A 57 6.27 13.44 -17.90
CA ILE A 57 7.04 13.60 -16.67
C ILE A 57 6.48 14.78 -15.88
N ILE A 58 6.27 14.59 -14.59
CA ILE A 58 5.89 15.62 -13.63
C ILE A 58 6.99 15.70 -12.58
N GLU A 59 7.77 16.76 -12.62
CA GLU A 59 8.89 16.92 -11.69
C GLU A 59 8.42 17.62 -10.40
N ASN A 60 8.70 17.02 -9.25
CA ASN A 60 8.55 17.62 -7.94
C ASN A 60 9.83 18.44 -7.60
N PRO A 61 9.70 19.63 -7.02
CA PRO A 61 10.86 20.51 -6.80
C PRO A 61 11.82 20.02 -5.70
N LYS A 62 11.40 19.02 -4.91
CA LYS A 62 12.20 18.36 -3.87
C LYS A 62 11.66 16.98 -3.55
N THR A 63 12.42 16.16 -2.84
CA THR A 63 12.01 14.84 -2.39
C THR A 63 10.94 14.96 -1.28
N TYR A 64 9.69 14.63 -1.60
CA TYR A 64 8.55 14.73 -0.69
C TYR A 64 8.19 13.44 0.04
N GLY A 65 8.82 12.30 -0.29
CA GLY A 65 8.34 10.98 0.08
C GLY A 65 7.17 10.53 -0.81
N TYR A 66 6.56 9.40 -0.47
CA TYR A 66 5.50 8.78 -1.26
C TYR A 66 4.18 9.59 -1.19
N ALA A 67 3.68 9.84 0.03
CA ALA A 67 2.39 10.49 0.24
C ALA A 67 2.29 11.87 -0.40
N LYS A 68 3.18 12.79 -0.02
CA LYS A 68 3.20 14.15 -0.57
C LYS A 68 3.63 14.17 -2.02
N GLY A 69 4.55 13.29 -2.43
CA GLY A 69 5.00 13.20 -3.81
C GLY A 69 3.86 12.92 -4.77
N TYR A 70 3.00 11.95 -4.43
CA TYR A 70 1.77 11.69 -5.20
C TYR A 70 0.77 12.84 -5.10
N ASN A 71 0.50 13.39 -3.92
CA ASN A 71 -0.46 14.48 -3.76
C ASN A 71 -0.14 15.66 -4.69
N GLU A 72 1.13 16.09 -4.74
CA GLU A 72 1.56 17.20 -5.58
C GLU A 72 1.51 16.85 -7.08
N GLY A 73 2.02 15.69 -7.46
CA GLY A 73 2.04 15.27 -8.86
C GLY A 73 0.64 15.05 -9.44
N LEU A 74 -0.27 14.45 -8.68
CA LEU A 74 -1.62 14.13 -9.12
C LEU A 74 -2.50 15.36 -9.38
N LYS A 75 -2.15 16.53 -8.87
CA LYS A 75 -2.80 17.81 -9.23
C LYS A 75 -2.70 18.10 -10.74
N LYS A 76 -1.62 17.65 -11.37
CA LYS A 76 -1.33 17.88 -12.81
C LYS A 76 -1.86 16.76 -13.72
N VAL A 77 -2.45 15.69 -13.18
CA VAL A 77 -2.95 14.53 -13.94
C VAL A 77 -4.43 14.73 -14.27
N ASN A 78 -4.81 14.68 -15.54
CA ASN A 78 -6.21 14.76 -15.97
C ASN A 78 -6.75 13.35 -16.30
N ALA A 79 -7.51 12.78 -15.37
CA ALA A 79 -8.14 11.46 -15.49
C ALA A 79 -9.33 11.34 -14.54
N ASP A 80 -10.23 10.36 -14.80
CA ASP A 80 -11.32 9.99 -13.91
C ASP A 80 -10.86 8.93 -12.90
N ILE A 81 -10.02 8.00 -13.38
CA ILE A 81 -9.43 6.91 -12.62
C ILE A 81 -7.90 7.08 -12.63
N LEU A 82 -7.29 6.91 -11.47
CA LEU A 82 -5.83 6.88 -11.29
C LEU A 82 -5.41 5.45 -11.00
N CYS A 83 -4.38 4.97 -11.70
CA CYS A 83 -3.63 3.78 -11.33
C CYS A 83 -2.31 4.26 -10.69
N LEU A 84 -2.20 4.21 -9.37
CA LEU A 84 -0.95 4.48 -8.67
C LEU A 84 -0.11 3.21 -8.69
N LEU A 85 0.99 3.24 -9.43
CA LEU A 85 1.81 2.07 -9.72
C LEU A 85 3.25 2.31 -9.25
N ASN A 86 3.81 1.37 -8.50
CA ASN A 86 5.23 1.42 -8.15
C ASN A 86 6.11 1.19 -9.38
N ASN A 87 7.31 1.76 -9.37
CA ASN A 87 8.28 1.62 -10.45
C ASN A 87 8.99 0.23 -10.49
N ASP A 88 8.68 -0.65 -9.56
CA ASP A 88 9.19 -2.04 -9.46
C ASP A 88 8.10 -3.09 -9.68
N VAL A 89 7.08 -2.76 -10.46
CA VAL A 89 5.96 -3.64 -10.81
C VAL A 89 5.98 -3.98 -12.29
N GLU A 90 5.91 -5.30 -12.61
CA GLU A 90 5.62 -5.82 -13.93
C GLU A 90 4.11 -6.07 -14.05
N VAL A 91 3.51 -5.64 -15.14
CA VAL A 91 2.07 -5.85 -15.41
C VAL A 91 1.87 -7.02 -16.38
N SER A 92 0.74 -7.73 -16.25
CA SER A 92 0.36 -8.77 -17.20
C SER A 92 -0.46 -8.22 -18.37
N GLU A 93 -0.67 -9.03 -19.38
CA GLU A 93 -1.62 -8.70 -20.46
C GLU A 93 -3.04 -8.51 -19.90
N ASN A 94 -3.78 -7.61 -20.51
CA ASN A 94 -5.19 -7.32 -20.19
C ASN A 94 -5.48 -7.00 -18.70
N TRP A 95 -4.48 -6.60 -17.94
CA TRP A 95 -4.61 -6.34 -16.50
C TRP A 95 -5.57 -5.17 -16.16
N ILE A 96 -5.78 -4.25 -17.09
CA ILE A 96 -6.63 -3.06 -16.90
C ILE A 96 -8.11 -3.35 -17.18
N THR A 97 -8.41 -4.22 -18.14
CA THR A 97 -9.78 -4.46 -18.61
C THR A 97 -10.75 -4.82 -17.46
N PRO A 98 -10.46 -5.81 -16.58
CA PRO A 98 -11.36 -6.13 -15.47
C PRO A 98 -11.56 -4.97 -14.49
N ILE A 99 -10.55 -4.11 -14.34
CA ILE A 99 -10.58 -2.94 -13.47
C ILE A 99 -11.54 -1.88 -14.02
N MET A 100 -11.42 -1.57 -15.31
CA MET A 100 -12.25 -0.56 -15.95
C MET A 100 -13.71 -0.99 -16.04
N ASP A 101 -13.96 -2.27 -16.27
CA ASP A 101 -15.32 -2.83 -16.29
C ASP A 101 -15.99 -2.72 -14.90
N GLU A 102 -15.26 -3.02 -13.83
CA GLU A 102 -15.76 -2.82 -12.48
C GLU A 102 -16.08 -1.35 -12.19
N PHE A 103 -15.21 -0.40 -12.57
CA PHE A 103 -15.49 1.02 -12.38
C PHE A 103 -16.66 1.53 -13.24
N LYS A 104 -16.88 0.98 -14.43
CA LYS A 104 -18.01 1.35 -15.30
C LYS A 104 -19.34 0.87 -14.72
N THR A 105 -19.39 -0.35 -14.19
CA THR A 105 -20.61 -1.00 -13.72
C THR A 105 -20.98 -0.68 -12.28
N ASN A 106 -20.00 -0.36 -11.43
CA ASN A 106 -20.20 -0.18 -9.99
C ASN A 106 -19.72 1.18 -9.50
N SER A 107 -20.63 2.16 -9.42
CA SER A 107 -20.32 3.53 -8.97
C SER A 107 -19.88 3.59 -7.50
N THR A 108 -20.27 2.62 -6.66
CA THR A 108 -19.88 2.53 -5.24
C THR A 108 -18.46 2.01 -5.03
N THR A 109 -17.83 1.37 -6.04
CA THR A 109 -16.44 0.95 -5.97
C THR A 109 -15.54 2.16 -6.17
N ALA A 110 -14.81 2.58 -5.14
CA ALA A 110 -13.91 3.73 -5.20
C ALA A 110 -12.45 3.34 -5.44
N ALA A 111 -12.02 2.18 -4.95
CA ALA A 111 -10.65 1.71 -5.13
C ALA A 111 -10.61 0.22 -5.45
N ILE A 112 -9.57 -0.20 -6.18
CA ILE A 112 -9.38 -1.59 -6.61
C ILE A 112 -7.91 -1.97 -6.48
N GLN A 113 -7.67 -3.19 -6.03
CA GLN A 113 -6.37 -3.86 -6.05
C GLN A 113 -6.43 -5.05 -7.01
N PRO A 114 -5.46 -5.21 -7.92
CA PRO A 114 -5.25 -6.45 -8.67
C PRO A 114 -4.68 -7.56 -7.77
N LYS A 115 -4.62 -8.80 -8.29
CA LYS A 115 -3.81 -9.87 -7.72
C LYS A 115 -2.34 -9.46 -7.82
N ILE A 116 -1.62 -9.43 -6.68
CA ILE A 116 -0.20 -9.06 -6.64
C ILE A 116 0.62 -10.29 -6.31
N LEU A 117 1.41 -10.72 -7.27
CA LEU A 117 2.29 -11.88 -7.18
C LEU A 117 3.75 -11.42 -7.02
N ASN A 118 4.58 -12.30 -6.51
CA ASN A 118 6.00 -12.03 -6.34
C ASN A 118 6.73 -12.07 -7.69
N TYR A 119 7.49 -11.03 -8.01
CA TYR A 119 8.20 -10.96 -9.28
C TYR A 119 9.27 -12.05 -9.46
N LYS A 120 9.99 -12.39 -8.39
CA LYS A 120 11.07 -13.39 -8.45
C LYS A 120 10.54 -14.83 -8.47
N ASN A 121 9.39 -15.05 -7.86
CA ASN A 121 8.72 -16.35 -7.84
C ASN A 121 7.24 -16.14 -8.15
N LYS A 122 6.91 -16.13 -9.43
CA LYS A 122 5.60 -15.75 -9.96
C LYS A 122 4.45 -16.69 -9.55
N ASP A 123 4.78 -17.85 -8.99
CA ASP A 123 3.82 -18.80 -8.41
C ASP A 123 3.40 -18.42 -6.98
N TYR A 124 4.00 -17.42 -6.36
CA TYR A 124 3.73 -17.04 -4.98
C TYR A 124 3.12 -15.65 -4.90
N PHE A 125 2.26 -15.46 -3.91
CA PHE A 125 1.75 -14.13 -3.59
C PHE A 125 2.88 -13.20 -3.12
N ASP A 126 2.71 -11.89 -3.39
CA ASP A 126 3.68 -10.91 -2.92
C ASP A 126 3.48 -10.56 -1.43
N TYR A 127 4.51 -9.96 -0.86
CA TYR A 127 4.46 -9.45 0.52
C TYR A 127 3.49 -8.28 0.67
N ALA A 128 3.39 -7.39 -0.33
CA ALA A 128 2.65 -6.14 -0.26
C ALA A 128 1.27 -6.25 -0.93
N GLY A 129 0.25 -6.64 -0.18
CA GLY A 129 -1.14 -6.65 -0.64
C GLY A 129 -1.66 -7.99 -1.13
N ALA A 130 -0.82 -8.84 -1.74
CA ALA A 130 -1.14 -10.21 -2.14
C ALA A 130 -2.54 -10.37 -2.79
N ALA A 131 -3.47 -11.09 -2.14
CA ALA A 131 -4.86 -11.27 -2.57
C ALA A 131 -5.85 -10.35 -1.83
N GLY A 132 -5.43 -9.13 -1.47
CA GLY A 132 -6.24 -8.13 -0.78
C GLY A 132 -5.94 -8.01 0.71
N GLY A 133 -6.03 -6.79 1.20
CA GLY A 133 -5.63 -6.40 2.54
C GLY A 133 -6.79 -6.30 3.53
N TYR A 134 -6.50 -6.65 4.78
CA TYR A 134 -7.38 -6.58 5.94
C TYR A 134 -6.63 -5.96 7.13
N MET A 135 -7.36 -5.68 8.20
CA MET A 135 -6.80 -5.14 9.43
C MET A 135 -7.34 -5.93 10.62
N ASP A 136 -6.48 -6.29 11.56
CA ASP A 136 -6.91 -6.93 12.78
C ASP A 136 -7.46 -5.91 13.79
N TRP A 137 -7.95 -6.39 14.94
CA TRP A 137 -8.51 -5.53 15.98
C TRP A 137 -7.51 -4.53 16.55
N LEU A 138 -6.23 -4.89 16.65
CA LEU A 138 -5.14 -4.02 17.10
C LEU A 138 -4.60 -3.08 16.00
N GLY A 139 -5.17 -3.15 14.79
CA GLY A 139 -4.77 -2.32 13.67
C GLY A 139 -3.53 -2.81 12.92
N TYR A 140 -3.11 -4.08 13.13
CA TYR A 140 -2.07 -4.65 12.29
C TYR A 140 -2.62 -5.05 10.92
N PRO A 141 -2.02 -4.55 9.82
CA PRO A 141 -2.44 -4.92 8.48
C PRO A 141 -1.96 -6.33 8.13
N TYR A 142 -2.83 -7.10 7.47
CA TYR A 142 -2.52 -8.40 6.92
C TYR A 142 -3.19 -8.60 5.57
N CYS A 143 -2.80 -9.64 4.83
CA CYS A 143 -3.35 -9.95 3.51
C CYS A 143 -3.75 -11.42 3.42
N ASP A 144 -4.74 -11.73 2.58
CA ASP A 144 -4.91 -13.10 2.09
C ASP A 144 -3.75 -13.41 1.13
N GLY A 145 -3.23 -14.64 1.16
CA GLY A 145 -2.01 -15.04 0.43
C GLY A 145 -0.70 -14.81 1.17
N ARG A 146 -0.76 -14.18 2.39
CA ARG A 146 0.42 -13.94 3.21
C ARG A 146 0.09 -13.87 4.69
N ILE A 147 0.92 -14.52 5.50
CA ILE A 147 0.88 -14.34 6.95
C ILE A 147 2.28 -14.01 7.45
N HIS A 148 2.47 -12.79 7.94
CA HIS A 148 3.76 -12.22 8.33
C HIS A 148 4.76 -12.32 7.16
N ASN A 149 5.84 -13.11 7.28
CA ASN A 149 6.84 -13.35 6.24
C ASN A 149 6.65 -14.67 5.48
N ILE A 150 5.55 -15.38 5.72
CA ILE A 150 5.21 -16.63 5.04
C ILE A 150 4.31 -16.27 3.86
N LEU A 151 4.81 -16.47 2.65
CA LEU A 151 4.06 -16.28 1.41
C LEU A 151 3.40 -17.60 1.01
N GLU A 152 2.15 -17.54 0.58
CA GLU A 152 1.42 -18.69 0.05
C GLU A 152 1.69 -18.84 -1.44
N LYS A 153 1.69 -20.10 -1.93
CA LYS A 153 1.66 -20.37 -3.37
C LYS A 153 0.26 -20.04 -3.90
N ASP A 154 0.19 -19.45 -5.10
CA ASP A 154 -1.07 -19.21 -5.79
C ASP A 154 -1.54 -20.51 -6.46
N ASN A 155 -2.49 -21.17 -5.82
CA ASN A 155 -3.18 -22.36 -6.31
C ASN A 155 -4.65 -22.01 -6.65
N ALA A 156 -4.92 -20.79 -7.11
CA ALA A 156 -6.25 -20.24 -7.39
C ALA A 156 -7.18 -20.16 -6.16
N GLN A 157 -6.68 -20.38 -4.93
CA GLN A 157 -7.49 -20.37 -3.68
C GLN A 157 -8.13 -19.01 -3.37
N TYR A 158 -7.68 -17.93 -4.02
CA TYR A 158 -8.24 -16.58 -3.90
C TYR A 158 -8.75 -16.05 -5.25
N ASP A 159 -9.07 -16.91 -6.20
CA ASP A 159 -9.60 -16.53 -7.52
C ASP A 159 -11.09 -16.19 -7.44
N LEU A 160 -11.40 -15.19 -6.62
CA LEU A 160 -12.73 -14.62 -6.44
C LEU A 160 -12.62 -13.10 -6.24
N ASN A 161 -13.44 -12.36 -6.97
CA ASN A 161 -13.60 -10.92 -6.72
C ASN A 161 -14.25 -10.70 -5.36
N LYS A 162 -13.68 -9.84 -4.52
CA LYS A 162 -14.17 -9.63 -3.15
C LYS A 162 -13.94 -8.21 -2.67
N GLU A 163 -14.74 -7.79 -1.69
CA GLU A 163 -14.49 -6.56 -0.96
C GLU A 163 -13.34 -6.79 0.03
N ILE A 164 -12.45 -5.81 0.11
CA ILE A 164 -11.26 -5.81 0.96
C ILE A 164 -11.22 -4.54 1.81
N PHE A 165 -10.42 -4.55 2.88
CA PHE A 165 -10.29 -3.37 3.75
C PHE A 165 -9.31 -2.35 3.17
N TRP A 166 -8.17 -2.79 2.64
CA TRP A 166 -7.19 -1.89 2.02
C TRP A 166 -6.57 -2.51 0.76
N ALA A 167 -6.24 -1.64 -0.16
CA ALA A 167 -5.54 -1.94 -1.39
C ALA A 167 -4.09 -1.46 -1.27
N SER A 168 -3.16 -2.24 -1.83
CA SER A 168 -1.72 -1.99 -1.74
C SER A 168 -1.28 -0.80 -2.58
N GLY A 169 -0.39 0.03 -2.03
CA GLY A 169 0.30 1.09 -2.76
C GLY A 169 1.21 0.58 -3.89
N ALA A 170 1.51 -0.73 -3.96
CA ALA A 170 2.26 -1.27 -5.09
C ALA A 170 1.49 -1.14 -6.42
N CYS A 171 0.16 -1.33 -6.37
CA CYS A 171 -0.74 -1.10 -7.49
C CYS A 171 -2.15 -0.80 -6.96
N LEU A 172 -2.52 0.47 -6.93
CA LEU A 172 -3.79 0.96 -6.44
C LEU A 172 -4.53 1.71 -7.55
N PHE A 173 -5.68 1.19 -7.96
CA PHE A 173 -6.61 1.94 -8.80
C PHE A 173 -7.60 2.68 -7.92
N ILE A 174 -7.86 3.96 -8.22
CA ILE A 174 -8.75 4.79 -7.41
C ILE A 174 -9.50 5.82 -8.26
N ARG A 175 -10.78 6.09 -7.95
CA ARG A 175 -11.49 7.23 -8.53
C ARG A 175 -10.82 8.53 -8.09
N LYS A 176 -10.37 9.34 -9.06
CA LYS A 176 -9.70 10.61 -8.77
C LYS A 176 -10.56 11.54 -7.93
N LYS A 177 -11.88 11.60 -8.21
CA LYS A 177 -12.81 12.41 -7.42
C LYS A 177 -12.79 12.01 -5.95
N VAL A 178 -12.85 10.71 -5.62
CA VAL A 178 -12.83 10.22 -4.24
C VAL A 178 -11.47 10.51 -3.57
N PHE A 179 -10.37 10.37 -4.31
CA PHE A 179 -9.03 10.72 -3.82
C PHE A 179 -8.96 12.20 -3.40
N ILE A 180 -9.49 13.11 -4.25
CA ILE A 180 -9.50 14.54 -3.98
C ILE A 180 -10.45 14.90 -2.84
N ASP A 181 -11.68 14.38 -2.85
CA ASP A 181 -12.70 14.66 -1.82
C ASP A 181 -12.23 14.23 -0.42
N LEU A 182 -11.35 13.24 -0.36
CA LEU A 182 -10.72 12.77 0.88
C LEU A 182 -9.35 13.43 1.16
N ASN A 183 -8.98 14.50 0.44
CA ASN A 183 -7.71 15.20 0.59
C ASN A 183 -6.46 14.33 0.33
N GLY A 184 -6.57 13.31 -0.52
CA GLY A 184 -5.46 12.45 -0.91
C GLY A 184 -4.83 11.65 0.22
N PHE A 185 -3.54 11.40 0.11
CA PHE A 185 -2.74 10.80 1.19
C PHE A 185 -2.46 11.80 2.30
N ASP A 186 -2.43 11.36 3.55
CA ASP A 186 -2.05 12.21 4.67
C ASP A 186 -0.52 12.35 4.72
N GLU A 187 0.00 13.53 4.38
CA GLU A 187 1.42 13.81 4.16
C GLU A 187 2.36 13.45 5.32
N PRO A 188 1.97 13.61 6.62
CA PRO A 188 2.80 13.19 7.75
C PRO A 188 3.20 11.73 7.78
N PHE A 189 2.50 10.85 7.04
CA PHE A 189 2.90 9.46 6.89
C PHE A 189 4.25 9.32 6.18
N PHE A 190 4.53 10.19 5.23
CA PHE A 190 5.73 10.22 4.42
C PHE A 190 5.88 8.97 3.53
N ASN A 191 5.91 7.77 4.13
CA ASN A 191 6.00 6.48 3.45
C ASN A 191 5.49 5.35 4.37
N HIS A 192 4.82 4.35 3.82
CA HIS A 192 4.14 3.23 4.47
C HIS A 192 2.88 3.60 5.26
N MET A 193 1.82 2.84 5.09
CA MET A 193 0.51 2.95 5.73
C MET A 193 -0.37 4.12 5.24
N GLU A 194 0.12 5.02 4.40
CA GLU A 194 -0.67 6.13 3.82
C GLU A 194 -1.83 5.61 2.97
N GLU A 195 -1.61 4.53 2.23
CA GLU A 195 -2.64 3.87 1.44
C GLU A 195 -3.68 3.18 2.32
N ILE A 196 -3.27 2.63 3.45
CA ILE A 196 -4.17 1.98 4.42
C ILE A 196 -5.04 3.04 5.12
N ASP A 197 -4.46 4.17 5.50
CA ASP A 197 -5.20 5.30 6.05
C ASP A 197 -6.23 5.84 5.04
N LEU A 198 -5.84 6.02 3.78
CA LEU A 198 -6.74 6.45 2.71
C LEU A 198 -7.87 5.43 2.51
N CYS A 199 -7.55 4.15 2.45
CA CYS A 199 -8.53 3.08 2.30
C CYS A 199 -9.55 3.07 3.45
N TRP A 200 -9.11 3.28 4.68
CA TRP A 200 -10.03 3.38 5.82
C TRP A 200 -10.97 4.58 5.68
N ARG A 201 -10.46 5.75 5.24
CA ARG A 201 -11.29 6.93 4.97
C ARG A 201 -12.29 6.70 3.82
N ILE A 202 -11.90 5.99 2.76
CA ILE A 202 -12.78 5.57 1.66
C ILE A 202 -13.95 4.74 2.19
N LEU A 203 -13.67 3.73 3.01
CA LEU A 203 -14.70 2.87 3.59
C LEU A 203 -15.65 3.65 4.52
N LYS A 204 -15.13 4.58 5.32
CA LYS A 204 -15.93 5.46 6.18
C LYS A 204 -16.85 6.40 5.40
N SER A 205 -16.47 6.73 4.19
CA SER A 205 -17.29 7.54 3.28
C SER A 205 -18.38 6.72 2.55
N GLY A 206 -18.52 5.43 2.89
CA GLY A 206 -19.56 4.56 2.33
C GLY A 206 -19.20 3.90 1.01
N PHE A 207 -17.99 4.12 0.51
CA PHE A 207 -17.51 3.48 -0.71
C PHE A 207 -16.96 2.08 -0.42
N LYS A 208 -16.75 1.31 -1.50
CA LYS A 208 -16.18 -0.04 -1.48
C LYS A 208 -14.77 -0.05 -2.04
N ILE A 209 -13.97 -0.97 -1.52
CA ILE A 209 -12.66 -1.31 -2.05
C ILE A 209 -12.71 -2.77 -2.48
N LYS A 210 -12.23 -3.09 -3.69
CA LYS A 210 -12.31 -4.45 -4.23
C LYS A 210 -10.94 -5.01 -4.59
N TYR A 211 -10.82 -6.30 -4.45
CA TYR A 211 -9.79 -7.12 -5.04
C TYR A 211 -10.35 -7.82 -6.28
N LEU A 212 -9.64 -7.75 -7.41
CA LEU A 212 -10.03 -8.38 -8.67
C LEU A 212 -8.93 -9.34 -9.13
N TYR A 213 -9.21 -10.64 -9.04
CA TYR A 213 -8.21 -11.69 -9.29
C TYR A 213 -7.79 -11.82 -10.75
N LYS A 214 -8.67 -11.46 -11.70
CA LYS A 214 -8.36 -11.51 -13.15
C LYS A 214 -7.34 -10.46 -13.59
N SER A 215 -7.21 -9.37 -12.83
CA SER A 215 -6.14 -8.39 -13.03
C SER A 215 -4.91 -8.84 -12.24
N LYS A 216 -3.76 -9.01 -12.88
CA LYS A 216 -2.54 -9.55 -12.26
C LYS A 216 -1.37 -8.62 -12.48
N VAL A 217 -0.55 -8.45 -11.45
CA VAL A 217 0.72 -7.75 -11.51
C VAL A 217 1.78 -8.49 -10.68
N PHE A 218 3.06 -8.26 -10.99
CA PHE A 218 4.20 -8.91 -10.33
C PHE A 218 5.08 -7.84 -9.70
N HIS A 219 5.26 -7.88 -8.40
CA HIS A 219 5.97 -6.86 -7.64
C HIS A 219 7.32 -7.39 -7.12
N VAL A 220 8.39 -6.61 -7.26
CA VAL A 220 9.72 -6.99 -6.76
C VAL A 220 9.76 -6.91 -5.24
N GLY A 221 9.22 -5.85 -4.70
CA GLY A 221 9.18 -5.58 -3.27
C GLY A 221 10.53 -5.28 -2.64
N GLY A 222 10.57 -4.30 -1.74
CA GLY A 222 11.78 -3.95 -1.01
C GLY A 222 12.87 -3.25 -1.84
N ALA A 223 12.54 -2.79 -3.06
CA ALA A 223 13.50 -2.11 -3.93
C ALA A 223 13.97 -0.77 -3.36
N THR A 224 13.08 0.00 -2.73
CA THR A 224 13.40 1.30 -2.11
C THR A 224 13.89 1.15 -0.68
N LEU A 225 13.25 0.30 0.14
CA LEU A 225 13.63 0.00 1.52
C LEU A 225 13.63 -1.50 1.75
N LYS A 226 14.81 -2.07 1.96
CA LYS A 226 14.97 -3.51 2.27
C LYS A 226 14.12 -3.90 3.48
N TYR A 227 13.62 -5.14 3.50
CA TYR A 227 12.74 -5.64 4.57
C TYR A 227 13.32 -5.49 5.99
N ASN A 228 14.63 -5.65 6.15
CA ASN A 228 15.36 -5.54 7.43
C ASN A 228 15.90 -4.12 7.71
N ASN A 229 15.34 -3.07 7.12
CA ASN A 229 15.81 -1.73 7.38
C ASN A 229 15.10 -1.15 8.63
N PRO A 230 15.82 -0.69 9.68
CA PRO A 230 15.24 -0.08 10.87
C PRO A 230 14.35 1.15 10.57
N LYS A 231 14.66 1.91 9.51
CA LYS A 231 13.83 3.04 9.05
C LYS A 231 12.43 2.56 8.62
N LYS A 232 12.33 1.38 7.99
CA LYS A 232 11.03 0.76 7.66
C LYS A 232 10.26 0.38 8.93
N THR A 233 10.96 -0.17 9.94
CA THR A 233 10.35 -0.46 11.25
C THR A 233 9.80 0.81 11.89
N PHE A 234 10.59 1.89 11.91
CA PHE A 234 10.15 3.18 12.44
C PHE A 234 8.83 3.65 11.77
N TYR A 235 8.78 3.70 10.44
CA TYR A 235 7.58 4.14 9.75
C TYR A 235 6.39 3.21 10.00
N ASN A 236 6.57 1.90 9.97
CA ASN A 236 5.48 0.95 10.19
C ASN A 236 4.86 1.10 11.57
N PHE A 237 5.66 1.24 12.63
CA PHE A 237 5.15 1.39 14.00
C PHE A 237 4.52 2.75 14.23
N ARG A 238 5.20 3.85 13.83
CA ARG A 238 4.66 5.21 13.96
C ARG A 238 3.35 5.37 13.18
N ASN A 239 3.37 5.01 11.91
CA ASN A 239 2.24 5.24 11.02
C ASN A 239 1.05 4.31 11.34
N ASN A 240 1.31 3.13 11.89
CA ASN A 240 0.24 2.28 12.40
C ASN A 240 -0.50 2.97 13.56
N LEU A 241 0.22 3.56 14.51
CA LEU A 241 -0.37 4.36 15.59
C LEU A 241 -1.14 5.58 15.04
N PHE A 242 -0.60 6.26 14.01
CA PHE A 242 -1.31 7.35 13.32
C PHE A 242 -2.63 6.87 12.72
N THR A 243 -2.61 5.77 11.98
CA THR A 243 -3.78 5.18 11.31
C THR A 243 -4.87 4.82 12.31
N ILE A 244 -4.50 4.14 13.42
CA ILE A 244 -5.44 3.76 14.48
C ILE A 244 -6.03 5.00 15.13
N THR A 245 -5.20 5.97 15.49
CA THR A 245 -5.64 7.18 16.20
C THR A 245 -6.61 8.00 15.37
N LYS A 246 -6.36 8.17 14.08
CA LYS A 246 -7.23 8.92 13.18
C LYS A 246 -8.54 8.20 12.88
N ASN A 247 -8.50 6.89 12.69
CA ASN A 247 -9.59 6.18 12.04
C ASN A 247 -10.39 5.25 12.97
N SER A 248 -9.86 4.84 14.15
CA SER A 248 -10.61 3.98 15.06
C SER A 248 -11.83 4.69 15.64
N GLU A 249 -12.97 4.00 15.66
CA GLU A 249 -14.25 4.59 16.06
C GLU A 249 -14.45 4.63 17.57
N LYS A 250 -14.46 3.44 18.19
CA LYS A 250 -14.71 3.27 19.62
C LYS A 250 -13.47 2.78 20.35
N ASN A 251 -13.42 3.04 21.64
CA ASN A 251 -12.40 2.50 22.54
C ASN A 251 -10.95 2.80 22.12
N LEU A 252 -10.71 3.98 21.54
CA LEU A 252 -9.37 4.36 21.06
C LEU A 252 -8.29 4.15 22.13
N PHE A 253 -8.52 4.63 23.35
CA PHE A 253 -7.54 4.52 24.44
C PHE A 253 -7.24 3.07 24.78
N ILE A 254 -8.26 2.21 24.82
CA ILE A 254 -8.10 0.76 25.07
C ILE A 254 -7.29 0.12 23.94
N LYS A 255 -7.62 0.46 22.69
CA LYS A 255 -6.86 -0.06 21.54
C LYS A 255 -5.40 0.39 21.56
N LEU A 256 -5.14 1.67 21.81
CA LEU A 256 -3.78 2.20 21.89
C LEU A 256 -3.01 1.57 23.06
N PHE A 257 -3.64 1.37 24.21
CA PHE A 257 -3.02 0.70 25.36
C PHE A 257 -2.54 -0.72 24.99
N PHE A 258 -3.44 -1.58 24.47
CA PHE A 258 -3.07 -2.92 24.06
C PHE A 258 -2.10 -2.96 22.88
N LYS A 259 -2.22 -1.99 21.96
CA LYS A 259 -1.27 -1.85 20.85
C LYS A 259 0.13 -1.52 21.36
N MET A 260 0.28 -0.60 22.31
CA MET A 260 1.58 -0.25 22.89
C MET A 260 2.20 -1.43 23.64
N ILE A 261 1.41 -2.23 24.35
CA ILE A 261 1.88 -3.47 24.98
C ILE A 261 2.40 -4.44 23.90
N ALA A 262 1.63 -4.65 22.84
CA ALA A 262 2.04 -5.55 21.75
C ALA A 262 3.31 -5.06 21.04
N ASP A 263 3.46 -3.76 20.82
CA ASP A 263 4.66 -3.16 20.25
C ASP A 263 5.87 -3.32 21.22
N GLY A 264 5.64 -3.18 22.52
CA GLY A 264 6.65 -3.44 23.56
C GLY A 264 7.14 -4.90 23.54
N LEU A 265 6.23 -5.87 23.39
CA LEU A 265 6.59 -7.29 23.28
C LEU A 265 7.43 -7.56 22.01
N ILE A 266 7.10 -6.91 20.88
CA ILE A 266 7.93 -6.97 19.67
C ILE A 266 9.30 -6.32 19.92
N GLY A 267 9.35 -5.22 20.68
CA GLY A 267 10.59 -4.57 21.11
C GLY A 267 11.47 -5.52 21.94
N ILE A 268 10.90 -6.24 22.92
CA ILE A 268 11.58 -7.26 23.71
C ILE A 268 12.13 -8.40 22.81
N TYR A 269 11.33 -8.86 21.84
CA TYR A 269 11.81 -9.84 20.87
C TYR A 269 13.01 -9.33 20.08
N PHE A 270 13.05 -8.07 19.64
CA PHE A 270 14.21 -7.50 18.98
C PHE A 270 15.41 -7.37 19.92
N LEU A 271 15.20 -7.07 21.19
CA LEU A 271 16.26 -7.08 22.22
C LEU A 271 16.89 -8.47 22.35
N LEU A 272 16.07 -9.50 22.56
CA LEU A 272 16.50 -10.89 22.74
C LEU A 272 17.15 -11.50 21.47
N THR A 273 16.84 -10.94 20.29
CA THR A 273 17.45 -11.37 19.01
C THR A 273 18.58 -10.46 18.54
N PHE A 274 19.12 -9.61 19.45
CA PHE A 274 20.21 -8.67 19.18
C PHE A 274 19.99 -7.69 18.03
N LYS A 275 18.72 -7.38 17.71
CA LYS A 275 18.33 -6.41 16.69
C LYS A 275 18.09 -5.03 17.29
N PHE A 276 19.09 -4.49 17.98
CA PHE A 276 18.99 -3.24 18.76
C PHE A 276 18.52 -2.03 17.95
N LEU A 277 18.91 -1.92 16.67
CA LEU A 277 18.49 -0.82 15.81
C LEU A 277 16.97 -0.84 15.53
N HIS A 278 16.34 -2.03 15.50
CA HIS A 278 14.90 -2.17 15.35
C HIS A 278 14.17 -1.80 16.66
N LEU A 279 14.70 -2.17 17.82
CA LEU A 279 14.19 -1.73 19.11
C LEU A 279 14.21 -0.21 19.22
N LEU A 280 15.34 0.43 18.91
CA LEU A 280 15.48 1.88 18.91
C LEU A 280 14.51 2.54 17.92
N ALA A 281 14.26 1.91 16.77
CA ALA A 281 13.28 2.39 15.78
C ALA A 281 11.85 2.38 16.34
N ILE A 282 11.45 1.36 17.12
CA ILE A 282 10.13 1.30 17.79
C ILE A 282 10.04 2.43 18.84
N ILE A 283 11.05 2.59 19.70
CA ILE A 283 11.06 3.64 20.71
C ILE A 283 10.92 5.02 20.06
N LYS A 284 11.73 5.33 19.04
CA LYS A 284 11.64 6.58 18.28
C LYS A 284 10.26 6.77 17.61
N ALA A 285 9.65 5.70 17.12
CA ALA A 285 8.33 5.72 16.50
C ALA A 285 7.24 6.15 17.51
N HIS A 286 7.31 5.63 18.75
CA HIS A 286 6.38 6.00 19.81
C HIS A 286 6.55 7.47 20.22
N PHE A 287 7.77 7.97 20.42
CA PHE A 287 8.00 9.39 20.72
C PHE A 287 7.47 10.29 19.61
N ALA A 288 7.80 9.99 18.34
CA ALA A 288 7.28 10.75 17.20
C ALA A 288 5.74 10.68 17.08
N PHE A 289 5.12 9.59 17.53
CA PHE A 289 3.66 9.49 17.63
C PHE A 289 3.11 10.43 18.73
N TYR A 290 3.69 10.44 19.93
CA TYR A 290 3.22 11.29 21.02
C TYR A 290 3.24 12.78 20.65
N GLU A 291 4.26 13.25 19.95
CA GLU A 291 4.35 14.62 19.44
C GLU A 291 3.23 14.97 18.47
N GLN A 292 2.69 13.99 17.74
CA GLN A 292 1.66 14.22 16.73
C GLN A 292 0.22 14.01 17.25
N ILE A 293 0.02 13.49 18.47
CA ILE A 293 -1.32 13.19 19.01
C ILE A 293 -2.30 14.36 18.87
N PRO A 294 -1.97 15.61 19.23
CA PRO A 294 -2.93 16.71 19.11
C PRO A 294 -3.41 16.95 17.69
N LYS A 295 -2.51 16.80 16.70
CA LYS A 295 -2.84 16.95 15.28
C LYS A 295 -3.66 15.76 14.75
N LEU A 296 -3.34 14.55 15.21
CA LEU A 296 -4.06 13.33 14.81
C LEU A 296 -5.50 13.34 15.35
N ILE A 297 -5.71 13.77 16.59
CA ILE A 297 -7.03 13.90 17.18
C ILE A 297 -7.89 14.92 16.42
N LYS A 298 -7.32 16.06 16.00
CA LYS A 298 -8.03 17.05 15.17
C LYS A 298 -8.46 16.51 13.80
N LYS A 299 -7.69 15.56 13.24
CA LYS A 299 -7.99 14.90 11.97
C LYS A 299 -8.94 13.70 12.11
N ARG A 300 -9.35 13.37 13.32
CA ARG A 300 -10.13 12.18 13.59
C ARG A 300 -11.55 12.31 13.03
N ASP A 301 -11.96 11.32 12.24
CA ASP A 301 -13.33 11.14 11.80
C ASP A 301 -14.04 10.14 12.72
N ASN A 302 -15.16 10.56 13.33
CA ASN A 302 -15.96 9.76 14.25
C ASN A 302 -17.05 8.92 13.55
N LYS A 303 -17.12 8.93 12.21
CA LYS A 303 -18.06 8.07 11.49
C LYS A 303 -17.80 6.61 11.80
N ILE A 304 -18.88 5.89 12.12
CA ILE A 304 -18.82 4.46 12.47
C ILE A 304 -18.83 3.64 11.20
N LEU A 305 -17.81 2.79 11.03
CA LEU A 305 -17.75 1.78 9.99
C LEU A 305 -18.19 0.42 10.56
N ASN A 306 -19.11 -0.29 9.90
CA ASN A 306 -19.42 -1.65 10.30
C ASN A 306 -18.28 -2.61 9.93
N LEU A 307 -17.27 -2.69 10.79
CA LEU A 307 -16.08 -3.53 10.60
C LEU A 307 -16.39 -5.04 10.68
N LYS A 308 -17.57 -5.47 11.16
CA LYS A 308 -17.95 -6.90 11.21
C LYS A 308 -17.92 -7.55 9.82
N LYS A 309 -18.02 -6.77 8.77
CA LYS A 309 -17.92 -7.20 7.37
C LYS A 309 -16.52 -7.72 7.00
N PHE A 310 -15.49 -7.22 7.66
CA PHE A 310 -14.10 -7.59 7.40
C PHE A 310 -13.64 -8.58 8.46
N LYS A 311 -12.97 -9.67 8.06
CA LYS A 311 -12.48 -10.73 8.95
C LYS A 311 -11.64 -10.12 10.08
N SER A 312 -12.19 -10.10 11.31
CA SER A 312 -11.46 -9.74 12.51
C SER A 312 -10.71 -10.97 13.00
N THR A 313 -9.48 -11.16 12.57
CA THR A 313 -8.64 -12.25 13.05
C THR A 313 -7.53 -11.64 13.90
N PHE A 314 -7.27 -12.19 15.10
CA PHE A 314 -6.05 -11.88 15.82
C PHE A 314 -4.87 -12.44 15.01
N LEU A 315 -4.12 -11.58 14.36
CA LEU A 315 -3.00 -11.94 13.48
C LEU A 315 -2.00 -12.85 14.20
N VAL A 316 -1.75 -12.57 15.48
CA VAL A 316 -0.84 -13.35 16.32
C VAL A 316 -1.31 -14.81 16.45
N LEU A 317 -2.60 -15.05 16.69
CA LEU A 317 -3.14 -16.41 16.80
C LEU A 317 -3.06 -17.16 15.46
N LYS A 318 -3.35 -16.49 14.36
CA LYS A 318 -3.22 -17.09 13.02
C LYS A 318 -1.77 -17.47 12.70
N TYR A 319 -0.82 -16.63 13.07
CA TYR A 319 0.62 -16.89 12.91
C TYR A 319 1.10 -18.07 13.76
N LEU A 320 0.71 -18.11 15.04
CA LEU A 320 1.07 -19.20 15.94
C LEU A 320 0.50 -20.53 15.44
N LYS A 321 -0.76 -20.55 15.00
CA LYS A 321 -1.39 -21.75 14.42
C LYS A 321 -0.62 -22.27 13.19
N LEU A 322 -0.21 -21.40 12.28
CA LEU A 322 0.56 -21.81 11.10
C LEU A 322 1.97 -22.29 11.43
N LYS A 323 2.63 -21.67 12.39
CA LYS A 323 3.95 -22.10 12.84
C LYS A 323 3.87 -23.48 13.50
N TYR A 324 2.82 -23.72 14.26
CA TYR A 324 2.52 -25.01 14.89
C TYR A 324 2.22 -26.10 13.84
N VAL A 325 1.39 -25.83 12.85
CA VAL A 325 1.10 -26.76 11.74
C VAL A 325 2.35 -27.10 10.95
N LYS A 326 3.20 -26.12 10.62
CA LYS A 326 4.49 -26.37 9.95
C LYS A 326 5.51 -27.12 10.81
N PHE A 327 5.37 -27.06 12.12
CA PHE A 327 6.25 -27.84 13.03
C PHE A 327 5.83 -29.32 13.09
N ILE A 328 4.52 -29.60 13.04
CA ILE A 328 3.98 -30.97 13.07
C ILE A 328 4.10 -31.67 11.70
N SER A 329 4.14 -30.91 10.59
CA SER A 329 4.25 -31.45 9.22
C SER A 329 5.70 -31.65 8.74
N LYS A 330 6.69 -31.46 9.60
CA LYS A 330 8.09 -31.84 9.42
C LYS A 330 8.42 -33.08 10.22
#